data_bdf4ecb81b6af01f0bd62e169eb4bdb1
#
_entry.id   bdf4ecb81b6af01f0bd62e169eb4bdb1
#
_cell.length_a   1.000
_cell.length_b   1.000
_cell.length_c   1.000
_cell.angle_alpha   90.00
_cell.angle_beta   90.00
_cell.angle_gamma   90.00
#
_symmetry.space_group_name_H-M   'P 1'
#
loop_
_entity.id
_entity.type
_entity.pdbx_description
1 polymer ?
#
loop_
_entity_poly.entity_id
_entity_poly.type
_entity_poly.pdbx_seq_one_letter_code
_entity_poly.pdbx_strand_id
1 'polypeptide(L)'
;MTNYKTSIDINSPPEMLFEAISKNLGDWWGNQDKLIEKRGIIFKVSWGEAWYKFEVVKYLKNQEMTWKCIDANQKIEGLTDVEKEWVGTEIHWKVKRLDNNRSLLEFEHKGLIPEFICFNFCSDSWSHFLEQSLVNYLTKDNVGSE
;
A
#
# COMPACT_ATOMS: atom_id res chain seq x y z
N MET A 1 -9.31 19.24 -4.36
CA MET A 1 -7.95 18.73 -4.22
C MET A 1 -7.85 17.32 -4.73
N THR A 2 -6.77 17.00 -5.42
CA THR A 2 -6.63 15.69 -6.06
C THR A 2 -5.70 14.81 -5.23
N ASN A 3 -6.26 13.75 -4.65
CA ASN A 3 -5.47 12.74 -3.94
C ASN A 3 -4.74 11.87 -4.97
N TYR A 4 -3.61 11.27 -4.54
CA TYR A 4 -2.98 10.25 -5.37
C TYR A 4 -3.88 9.02 -5.42
N LYS A 5 -4.19 8.54 -6.61
CA LYS A 5 -4.94 7.28 -6.79
C LYS A 5 -4.59 6.62 -8.11
N THR A 6 -4.79 5.32 -8.17
CA THR A 6 -4.50 4.54 -9.37
C THR A 6 -5.36 3.28 -9.39
N SER A 7 -5.49 2.70 -10.58
CA SER A 7 -6.16 1.42 -10.78
C SER A 7 -5.23 0.52 -11.58
N ILE A 8 -5.08 -0.73 -11.14
CA ILE A 8 -4.14 -1.67 -11.77
C ILE A 8 -4.83 -2.99 -12.00
N ASP A 9 -4.75 -3.48 -13.25
CA ASP A 9 -5.21 -4.82 -13.64
C ASP A 9 -4.03 -5.77 -13.42
N ILE A 10 -4.22 -6.77 -12.55
CA ILE A 10 -3.14 -7.66 -12.15
C ILE A 10 -3.52 -9.11 -12.45
N ASN A 11 -2.60 -9.86 -13.07
CA ASN A 11 -2.79 -11.28 -13.35
C ASN A 11 -2.57 -12.12 -12.09
N SER A 12 -3.49 -11.99 -11.15
CA SER A 12 -3.46 -12.72 -9.88
C SER A 12 -4.86 -12.74 -9.30
N PRO A 13 -5.29 -13.84 -8.65
CA PRO A 13 -6.61 -13.89 -8.03
C PRO A 13 -6.74 -12.88 -6.89
N PRO A 14 -7.96 -12.37 -6.64
CA PRO A 14 -8.17 -11.41 -5.55
C PRO A 14 -7.69 -11.89 -4.19
N GLU A 15 -7.79 -13.18 -3.90
CA GLU A 15 -7.36 -13.75 -2.63
C GLU A 15 -5.85 -13.59 -2.43
N MET A 16 -5.07 -13.81 -3.50
CA MET A 16 -3.62 -13.66 -3.44
C MET A 16 -3.21 -12.19 -3.39
N LEU A 17 -3.90 -11.34 -4.13
CA LEU A 17 -3.67 -9.90 -4.07
C LEU A 17 -3.95 -9.37 -2.67
N PHE A 18 -5.09 -9.76 -2.09
CA PHE A 18 -5.46 -9.30 -0.75
C PHE A 18 -4.45 -9.79 0.30
N GLU A 19 -3.97 -11.02 0.18
CA GLU A 19 -2.94 -11.54 1.08
C GLU A 19 -1.65 -10.73 0.96
N ALA A 20 -1.25 -10.37 -0.27
CA ALA A 20 -0.04 -9.58 -0.49
C ALA A 20 -0.11 -8.22 0.19
N ILE A 21 -1.27 -7.56 0.21
CA ILE A 21 -1.43 -6.23 0.80
C ILE A 21 -1.78 -6.27 2.29
N SER A 22 -2.09 -7.44 2.84
CA SER A 22 -2.43 -7.55 4.27
C SER A 22 -1.39 -8.32 5.08
N LYS A 23 -0.75 -9.32 4.51
CA LYS A 23 0.15 -10.20 5.26
C LYS A 23 1.58 -10.23 4.74
N ASN A 24 1.80 -9.81 3.51
CA ASN A 24 3.11 -9.98 2.86
C ASN A 24 3.70 -8.66 2.39
N LEU A 25 3.47 -7.56 3.12
CA LEU A 25 4.04 -6.26 2.76
C LEU A 25 5.56 -6.29 2.73
N GLY A 26 6.18 -7.13 3.57
CA GLY A 26 7.63 -7.27 3.60
C GLY A 26 8.24 -7.85 2.34
N ASP A 27 7.43 -8.47 1.49
CA ASP A 27 7.92 -9.09 0.27
C ASP A 27 7.97 -8.14 -0.92
N TRP A 28 7.27 -7.01 -0.83
CA TRP A 28 7.24 -6.09 -1.97
C TRP A 28 7.27 -4.60 -1.60
N TRP A 29 7.03 -4.24 -0.34
CA TRP A 29 6.97 -2.84 0.08
C TRP A 29 7.96 -2.52 1.20
N GLY A 30 7.72 -2.99 2.42
CA GLY A 30 8.59 -2.72 3.56
C GLY A 30 8.32 -3.69 4.70
N ASN A 31 9.20 -3.70 5.70
CA ASN A 31 9.10 -4.62 6.83
C ASN A 31 7.82 -4.38 7.62
N GLN A 32 6.99 -5.41 7.72
CA GLN A 32 5.70 -5.39 8.40
C GLN A 32 5.84 -6.08 9.76
N ASP A 33 5.48 -5.38 10.85
CA ASP A 33 5.65 -5.95 12.18
C ASP A 33 4.46 -6.79 12.66
N LYS A 34 3.28 -6.61 12.06
CA LYS A 34 2.09 -7.40 12.40
C LYS A 34 1.28 -7.68 11.15
N LEU A 35 0.70 -8.89 11.09
CA LEU A 35 -0.18 -9.26 10.00
C LEU A 35 -1.54 -8.60 10.18
N ILE A 36 -2.16 -8.22 9.06
CA ILE A 36 -3.50 -7.61 9.09
C ILE A 36 -4.52 -8.72 8.89
N GLU A 37 -5.33 -9.00 9.91
CA GLU A 37 -6.31 -10.07 9.87
C GLU A 37 -7.70 -9.59 10.25
N LYS A 38 -7.82 -8.35 10.71
CA LYS A 38 -9.10 -7.78 11.13
C LYS A 38 -8.98 -6.27 11.31
N ARG A 39 -10.13 -5.62 11.42
CA ARG A 39 -10.22 -4.21 11.79
C ARG A 39 -9.65 -4.01 13.19
N GLY A 40 -9.02 -2.86 13.41
CA GLY A 40 -8.47 -2.49 14.71
C GLY A 40 -7.00 -2.84 14.89
N ILE A 41 -6.42 -3.67 14.02
CA ILE A 41 -4.99 -3.98 14.07
C ILE A 41 -4.19 -2.70 13.85
N ILE A 42 -3.18 -2.50 14.69
CA ILE A 42 -2.21 -1.42 14.51
C ILE A 42 -0.90 -2.07 14.12
N PHE A 43 -0.33 -1.62 13.01
CA PHE A 43 0.90 -2.21 12.48
C PHE A 43 1.83 -1.11 11.97
N LYS A 44 3.10 -1.46 11.84
CA LYS A 44 4.14 -0.54 11.36
C LYS A 44 4.83 -1.16 10.15
N VAL A 45 5.11 -0.32 9.15
CA VAL A 45 5.93 -0.70 8.01
C VAL A 45 7.18 0.17 8.05
N SER A 46 8.36 -0.45 7.91
CA SER A 46 9.62 0.26 8.10
C SER A 46 10.67 -0.08 7.05
N TRP A 47 11.56 0.91 6.84
CA TRP A 47 12.74 0.83 5.98
C TRP A 47 13.89 1.48 6.76
N GLY A 48 14.66 0.68 7.52
CA GLY A 48 15.68 1.23 8.39
C GLY A 48 15.07 2.16 9.42
N GLU A 49 15.49 3.44 9.43
CA GLU A 49 14.99 4.42 10.38
C GLU A 49 13.63 5.02 10.00
N ALA A 50 13.25 4.91 8.71
CA ALA A 50 11.96 5.42 8.24
C ALA A 50 10.85 4.42 8.53
N TRP A 51 9.70 4.91 8.95
CA TRP A 51 8.56 4.04 9.22
C TRP A 51 7.25 4.80 9.17
N TYR A 52 6.16 4.04 8.94
CA TYR A 52 4.79 4.54 9.05
C TYR A 52 4.02 3.58 9.93
N LYS A 53 3.14 4.14 10.79
CA LYS A 53 2.29 3.37 11.68
C LYS A 53 0.84 3.60 11.31
N PHE A 54 0.12 2.50 11.11
CA PHE A 54 -1.27 2.54 10.63
C PHE A 54 -2.20 1.81 11.57
N GLU A 55 -3.45 2.27 11.59
CA GLU A 55 -4.54 1.53 12.20
C GLU A 55 -5.49 1.09 11.09
N VAL A 56 -5.89 -0.17 11.11
CA VAL A 56 -6.87 -0.71 10.15
C VAL A 56 -8.25 -0.28 10.62
N VAL A 57 -8.86 0.67 9.91
CA VAL A 57 -10.17 1.23 10.29
C VAL A 57 -11.32 0.60 9.54
N LYS A 58 -11.04 -0.13 8.46
CA LYS A 58 -12.03 -0.90 7.70
C LYS A 58 -11.36 -2.18 7.19
N TYR A 59 -12.07 -3.31 7.28
CA TYR A 59 -11.54 -4.59 6.83
C TYR A 59 -12.67 -5.48 6.33
N LEU A 60 -12.68 -5.77 5.04
CA LEU A 60 -13.58 -6.73 4.40
C LEU A 60 -12.70 -7.71 3.63
N LYS A 61 -12.52 -8.90 4.17
CA LYS A 61 -11.58 -9.89 3.63
C LYS A 61 -11.77 -10.11 2.14
N ASN A 62 -10.67 -10.04 1.38
CA ASN A 62 -10.61 -10.23 -0.06
C ASN A 62 -11.35 -9.17 -0.87
N GLN A 63 -11.81 -8.08 -0.25
CA GLN A 63 -12.57 -7.03 -0.92
C GLN A 63 -11.99 -5.65 -0.73
N GLU A 64 -11.82 -5.20 0.51
CA GLU A 64 -11.26 -3.87 0.74
C GLU A 64 -10.78 -3.69 2.16
N MET A 65 -9.85 -2.75 2.33
CA MET A 65 -9.48 -2.28 3.65
C MET A 65 -9.03 -0.83 3.57
N THR A 66 -9.14 -0.14 4.71
CA THR A 66 -8.69 1.23 4.86
C THR A 66 -7.74 1.29 6.04
N TRP A 67 -6.58 1.91 5.83
CA TRP A 67 -5.60 2.16 6.88
C TRP A 67 -5.57 3.65 7.16
N LYS A 68 -5.56 4.04 8.43
CA LYS A 68 -5.34 5.43 8.83
C LYS A 68 -3.92 5.54 9.34
N CYS A 69 -3.15 6.50 8.83
CA CYS A 69 -1.79 6.75 9.33
C CYS A 69 -1.90 7.51 10.64
N ILE A 70 -1.46 6.87 11.74
CA ILE A 70 -1.57 7.44 13.07
C ILE A 70 -0.25 7.99 13.60
N ASP A 71 0.86 7.59 13.00
CA ASP A 71 2.17 8.15 13.31
C ASP A 71 3.11 7.83 12.15
N ALA A 72 4.25 8.53 12.09
CA ALA A 72 5.20 8.34 11.02
C ALA A 72 6.55 8.93 11.38
N ASN A 73 7.59 8.41 10.73
CA ASN A 73 8.91 9.01 10.76
C ASN A 73 9.47 8.90 9.33
N GLN A 74 8.91 9.71 8.43
CA GLN A 74 9.27 9.67 7.03
C GLN A 74 10.63 10.31 6.80
N LYS A 75 11.50 9.61 6.08
CA LYS A 75 12.83 10.10 5.73
C LYS A 75 12.96 10.09 4.22
N ILE A 76 13.22 11.25 3.63
CA ILE A 76 13.41 11.40 2.20
C ILE A 76 14.64 12.27 1.99
N GLU A 77 15.63 11.73 1.28
CA GLU A 77 16.86 12.44 1.00
C GLU A 77 16.56 13.75 0.27
N GLY A 78 17.11 14.85 0.76
CA GLY A 78 16.93 16.15 0.16
C GLY A 78 15.69 16.92 0.61
N LEU A 79 14.83 16.32 1.43
CA LEU A 79 13.62 16.98 1.94
C LEU A 79 13.66 17.08 3.47
N THR A 80 13.12 18.18 3.98
CA THR A 80 13.00 18.40 5.43
C THR A 80 11.54 18.67 5.77
N ASP A 81 11.20 18.47 7.05
CA ASP A 81 9.84 18.69 7.56
C ASP A 81 8.80 17.78 6.92
N VAL A 82 9.22 16.56 6.55
CA VAL A 82 8.33 15.56 5.93
C VAL A 82 7.98 14.44 6.90
N GLU A 83 8.60 14.39 8.09
CA GLU A 83 8.52 13.24 8.99
C GLU A 83 7.09 12.85 9.35
N LYS A 84 6.21 13.83 9.53
CA LYS A 84 4.83 13.60 9.98
C LYS A 84 3.78 13.93 8.92
N GLU A 85 4.18 14.15 7.68
CA GLU A 85 3.21 14.57 6.63
C GLU A 85 2.07 13.58 6.42
N TRP A 86 2.36 12.29 6.53
CA TRP A 86 1.33 11.27 6.31
C TRP A 86 0.34 11.14 7.46
N VAL A 87 0.66 11.66 8.66
CA VAL A 87 -0.21 11.49 9.82
C VAL A 87 -1.58 12.11 9.55
N GLY A 88 -2.64 11.33 9.77
CA GLY A 88 -4.01 11.75 9.51
C GLY A 88 -4.52 11.37 8.12
N THR A 89 -3.65 10.95 7.20
CA THR A 89 -4.09 10.49 5.88
C THR A 89 -4.59 9.05 5.96
N GLU A 90 -5.30 8.62 4.91
CA GLU A 90 -5.84 7.27 4.82
C GLU A 90 -5.40 6.60 3.53
N ILE A 91 -5.19 5.29 3.61
CA ILE A 91 -4.87 4.50 2.43
C ILE A 91 -6.03 3.53 2.20
N HIS A 92 -6.65 3.63 1.04
CA HIS A 92 -7.81 2.85 0.65
C HIS A 92 -7.41 1.81 -0.39
N TRP A 93 -7.73 0.54 -0.10
CA TRP A 93 -7.45 -0.59 -0.98
C TRP A 93 -8.77 -1.26 -1.33
N LYS A 94 -9.07 -1.37 -2.63
CA LYS A 94 -10.22 -2.15 -3.11
C LYS A 94 -9.75 -3.19 -4.09
N VAL A 95 -10.19 -4.42 -3.89
CA VAL A 95 -9.82 -5.56 -4.73
C VAL A 95 -11.07 -6.09 -5.38
N LYS A 96 -11.10 -6.09 -6.71
CA LYS A 96 -12.24 -6.58 -7.48
C LYS A 96 -11.82 -7.75 -8.35
N ARG A 97 -12.64 -8.78 -8.40
CA ARG A 97 -12.40 -9.93 -9.27
C ARG A 97 -12.77 -9.57 -10.71
N LEU A 98 -11.85 -9.77 -11.65
CA LEU A 98 -12.12 -9.64 -13.08
C LEU A 98 -12.39 -11.01 -13.70
N ASP A 99 -11.63 -12.03 -13.29
CA ASP A 99 -11.88 -13.43 -13.62
C ASP A 99 -11.19 -14.32 -12.58
N ASN A 100 -11.08 -15.62 -12.84
CA ASN A 100 -10.54 -16.56 -11.85
C ASN A 100 -9.09 -16.26 -11.45
N ASN A 101 -8.31 -15.66 -12.35
CA ASN A 101 -6.89 -15.40 -12.13
C ASN A 101 -6.51 -13.95 -12.35
N ARG A 102 -7.48 -13.04 -12.30
CA ARG A 102 -7.21 -11.64 -12.59
C ARG A 102 -8.02 -10.73 -11.69
N SER A 103 -7.38 -9.67 -11.21
CA SER A 103 -7.98 -8.72 -10.27
C SER A 103 -7.76 -7.29 -10.72
N LEU A 104 -8.67 -6.41 -10.31
CA LEU A 104 -8.47 -4.97 -10.40
C LEU A 104 -8.19 -4.46 -9.00
N LEU A 105 -7.04 -3.81 -8.83
CA LEU A 105 -6.72 -3.12 -7.59
C LEU A 105 -7.04 -1.64 -7.78
N GLU A 106 -7.93 -1.12 -6.96
CA GLU A 106 -8.18 0.31 -6.88
C GLU A 106 -7.55 0.84 -5.60
N PHE A 107 -6.66 1.80 -5.76
CA PHE A 107 -5.84 2.34 -4.67
C PHE A 107 -6.01 3.85 -4.60
N GLU A 108 -6.17 4.37 -3.39
CA GLU A 108 -6.18 5.81 -3.17
C GLU A 108 -5.46 6.13 -1.86
N HIS A 109 -4.53 7.08 -1.90
CA HIS A 109 -3.94 7.64 -0.69
C HIS A 109 -4.65 8.96 -0.40
N LYS A 110 -5.74 8.88 0.35
CA LYS A 110 -6.59 10.04 0.65
C LYS A 110 -5.86 10.99 1.59
N GLY A 111 -5.66 12.21 1.14
CA GLY A 111 -4.90 13.22 1.86
C GLY A 111 -3.50 13.45 1.30
N LEU A 112 -2.99 12.58 0.44
CA LEU A 112 -1.73 12.83 -0.26
C LEU A 112 -2.04 13.72 -1.45
N ILE A 113 -1.84 15.02 -1.25
CA ILE A 113 -2.23 16.07 -2.19
C ILE A 113 -1.01 16.88 -2.63
N PRO A 114 -1.09 17.60 -3.77
CA PRO A 114 0.06 18.36 -4.29
C PRO A 114 0.69 19.36 -3.33
N GLU A 115 -0.04 19.79 -2.31
CA GLU A 115 0.47 20.71 -1.29
C GLU A 115 1.46 20.06 -0.32
N PHE A 116 1.53 18.71 -0.26
CA PHE A 116 2.51 18.03 0.56
C PHE A 116 3.91 18.20 0.01
N ILE A 117 4.88 18.43 0.91
CA ILE A 117 6.30 18.54 0.51
C ILE A 117 6.74 17.26 -0.22
N CYS A 118 6.27 16.11 0.23
CA CYS A 118 6.67 14.83 -0.35
C CYS A 118 5.84 14.40 -1.56
N PHE A 119 4.88 15.21 -2.02
CA PHE A 119 3.88 14.72 -2.99
C PHE A 119 4.50 14.01 -4.20
N ASN A 120 5.45 14.65 -4.87
CA ASN A 120 6.06 14.05 -6.05
C ASN A 120 6.81 12.77 -5.73
N PHE A 121 7.62 12.79 -4.66
CA PHE A 121 8.37 11.61 -4.25
C PHE A 121 7.43 10.47 -3.82
N CYS A 122 6.42 10.78 -3.01
CA CYS A 122 5.51 9.77 -2.50
C CYS A 122 4.63 9.20 -3.60
N SER A 123 4.17 10.03 -4.54
CA SER A 123 3.39 9.56 -5.68
C SER A 123 4.22 8.63 -6.57
N ASP A 124 5.46 9.02 -6.88
CA ASP A 124 6.36 8.19 -7.68
C ASP A 124 6.68 6.87 -6.97
N SER A 125 6.86 6.92 -5.66
CA SER A 125 7.11 5.71 -4.86
C SER A 125 5.92 4.77 -4.90
N TRP A 126 4.70 5.28 -4.74
CA TRP A 126 3.51 4.45 -4.84
C TRP A 126 3.41 3.80 -6.22
N SER A 127 3.62 4.58 -7.28
CA SER A 127 3.57 4.03 -8.64
C SER A 127 4.60 2.92 -8.83
N HIS A 128 5.82 3.12 -8.34
CA HIS A 128 6.87 2.08 -8.41
C HIS A 128 6.47 0.83 -7.63
N PHE A 129 6.05 0.98 -6.38
CA PHE A 129 5.74 -0.17 -5.53
C PHE A 129 4.48 -0.91 -5.99
N LEU A 130 3.47 -0.20 -6.48
CA LEU A 130 2.22 -0.83 -6.90
C LEU A 130 2.33 -1.42 -8.30
N GLU A 131 2.87 -0.65 -9.26
CA GLU A 131 2.88 -1.06 -10.66
C GLU A 131 4.03 -1.99 -11.01
N GLN A 132 5.11 -1.98 -10.23
CA GLN A 132 6.27 -2.83 -10.48
C GLN A 132 6.47 -3.86 -9.38
N SER A 133 6.74 -3.44 -8.15
CA SER A 133 7.09 -4.39 -7.08
C SER A 133 5.95 -5.35 -6.74
N LEU A 134 4.75 -4.83 -6.51
CA LEU A 134 3.59 -5.67 -6.17
C LEU A 134 3.21 -6.59 -7.34
N VAL A 135 3.14 -6.04 -8.55
CA VAL A 135 2.79 -6.82 -9.73
C VAL A 135 3.82 -7.93 -9.96
N ASN A 136 5.12 -7.60 -9.88
CA ASN A 136 6.18 -8.60 -10.06
C ASN A 136 6.10 -9.67 -8.98
N TYR A 137 5.84 -9.28 -7.74
CA TYR A 137 5.70 -10.24 -6.64
C TYR A 137 4.56 -11.23 -6.91
N LEU A 138 3.41 -10.72 -7.37
CA LEU A 138 2.23 -11.56 -7.60
C LEU A 138 2.32 -12.41 -8.85
N THR A 139 3.10 -12.01 -9.85
CA THR A 139 3.16 -12.71 -11.14
C THR A 139 4.45 -13.51 -11.33
N LYS A 140 5.42 -13.42 -10.42
CA LYS A 140 6.70 -14.12 -10.58
C LYS A 140 6.57 -15.64 -10.69
N ASP A 141 5.60 -16.23 -9.98
CA ASP A 141 5.41 -17.67 -10.00
C ASP A 141 4.86 -18.13 -11.35
N ASN A 142 4.08 -17.29 -12.01
CA ASN A 142 3.59 -17.59 -13.35
C ASN A 142 4.74 -17.61 -14.36
N VAL A 143 5.73 -16.75 -14.16
CA VAL A 143 6.93 -16.72 -14.99
C VAL A 143 7.87 -17.84 -14.59
N GLY A 144 8.06 -18.05 -13.30
CA GLY A 144 9.00 -19.04 -12.78
C GLY A 144 8.57 -20.49 -13.00
N SER A 145 7.29 -20.73 -13.25
CA SER A 145 6.78 -22.09 -13.48
C SER A 145 7.04 -22.59 -14.88
N GLU A 146 7.57 -21.75 -15.72
CA GLU A 146 7.96 -22.15 -17.07
C GLU A 146 9.36 -22.77 -17.05
#